data_3583736387fca99be17e4ae6c0c1d9e6
#
_entry.id   3583736387fca99be17e4ae6c0c1d9e6
#
_cell.length_a   1.000
_cell.length_b   1.000
_cell.length_c   1.000
_cell.angle_alpha   90.00
_cell.angle_beta   90.00
_cell.angle_gamma   90.00
#
_symmetry.space_group_name_H-M   'P 1'
#
loop_
_entity.id
_entity.type
_entity.pdbx_description
1 polymer ?
#
loop_
_entity_poly.entity_id
_entity_poly.type
_entity_poly.pdbx_seq_one_letter_code
_entity_poly.pdbx_strand_id
1 'polypeptide(L)' 'MSLKARSASVLRVKQGRVWVTPAATLANPSEDLVLAPGESMMVAAGQRIVMEAWDGYGATYSWDQV' A
#
# COMPACT_ATOMS: atom_id res chain seq x y z
N MET A 1 7.58 6.34 0.54
CA MET A 1 7.04 6.48 1.90
C MET A 1 6.84 5.11 2.50
N SER A 2 7.25 4.94 3.74
CA SER A 2 7.12 3.66 4.45
C SER A 2 6.01 3.77 5.49
N LEU A 3 5.10 2.80 5.50
CA LEU A 3 3.97 2.75 6.43
C LEU A 3 3.96 1.40 7.15
N LYS A 4 3.70 1.44 8.45
CA LYS A 4 3.53 0.23 9.25
C LYS A 4 2.12 0.23 9.84
N ALA A 5 1.38 -0.86 9.62
CA ALA A 5 0.05 -1.01 10.18
C ALA A 5 0.14 -1.43 11.65
N ARG A 6 -0.44 -0.63 12.55
CA ARG A 6 -0.55 -1.00 13.97
C ARG A 6 -1.64 -2.03 14.19
N SER A 7 -2.67 -1.96 13.38
CA SER A 7 -3.75 -2.93 13.34
C SER A 7 -4.09 -3.18 11.88
N ALA A 8 -4.89 -4.21 11.61
CA ALA A 8 -5.32 -4.50 10.25
C ALA A 8 -5.92 -3.24 9.61
N SER A 9 -5.45 -2.88 8.43
CA SER A 9 -5.80 -1.63 7.77
C SER A 9 -6.10 -1.85 6.29
N VAL A 10 -6.81 -0.91 5.68
CA VAL A 10 -7.10 -0.92 4.25
C VAL A 10 -6.47 0.32 3.63
N LEU A 11 -5.63 0.09 2.63
CA LEU A 11 -5.12 1.15 1.76
C LEU A 11 -6.00 1.21 0.52
N ARG A 12 -6.64 2.35 0.29
CA ARG A 12 -7.50 2.56 -0.87
C ARG A 12 -7.01 3.74 -1.67
N VAL A 13 -6.80 3.56 -2.97
CA VAL A 13 -6.40 4.63 -3.86
C VAL A 13 -7.65 5.30 -4.42
N LYS A 14 -7.72 6.61 -4.29
CA LYS A 14 -8.84 7.42 -4.77
C LYS A 14 -8.53 8.09 -6.09
N GLN A 15 -7.29 8.51 -6.28
CA GLN A 15 -6.89 9.25 -7.46
C GLN A 15 -5.42 8.98 -7.75
N GLY A 16 -5.05 8.90 -9.03
CA GLY A 16 -3.71 8.54 -9.44
C GLY A 16 -3.44 7.05 -9.30
N ARG A 17 -2.18 6.68 -9.35
CA ARG A 17 -1.73 5.29 -9.14
C ARG A 17 -0.66 5.27 -8.07
N VAL A 18 -0.65 4.21 -7.31
CA VAL A 18 0.33 4.01 -6.23
C VAL A 18 1.05 2.70 -6.45
N TRP A 19 2.38 2.76 -6.39
CA TRP A 19 3.23 1.59 -6.43
C TRP A 19 3.51 1.16 -4.99
N VAL A 20 3.12 -0.06 -4.65
CA VAL A 20 3.26 -0.59 -3.30
C VAL A 20 4.22 -1.77 -3.31
N THR A 21 5.20 -1.73 -2.44
CA THR A 21 6.15 -2.81 -2.22
C THR A 21 5.95 -3.32 -0.79
N PRO A 22 5.27 -4.46 -0.60
CA PRO A 22 5.16 -5.06 0.73
C PRO A 22 6.53 -5.54 1.24
N ALA A 23 6.72 -5.54 2.55
CA ALA A 23 7.95 -6.06 3.12
C ALA A 23 8.08 -7.55 2.81
N ALA A 24 9.24 -7.96 2.30
CA ALA A 24 9.51 -9.36 2.01
C ALA A 24 9.75 -10.14 3.29
N THR A 25 9.32 -11.41 3.28
CA THR A 25 9.68 -12.38 4.31
C THR A 25 10.39 -13.55 3.65
N LEU A 26 11.01 -14.42 4.46
CA LEU A 26 11.66 -15.61 3.92
C LEU A 26 10.68 -16.54 3.23
N ALA A 27 9.44 -16.60 3.71
CA ALA A 27 8.41 -17.46 3.16
C ALA A 27 7.73 -16.83 1.95
N ASN A 28 7.64 -15.49 1.91
CA ASN A 28 6.91 -14.76 0.86
C ASN A 28 7.78 -13.60 0.37
N PRO A 29 8.52 -13.79 -0.73
CA PRO A 29 9.22 -12.68 -1.36
C PRO A 29 8.23 -11.58 -1.72
N SER A 30 8.64 -10.33 -1.57
CA SER A 30 7.76 -9.22 -1.90
C SER A 30 7.51 -9.16 -3.41
N GLU A 31 6.26 -8.89 -3.77
CA GLU A 31 5.88 -8.58 -5.14
C GLU A 31 5.35 -7.15 -5.18
N ASP A 32 5.81 -6.39 -6.15
CA ASP A 32 5.34 -5.03 -6.33
C ASP A 32 3.91 -5.04 -6.86
N LEU A 33 3.09 -4.20 -6.28
CA LEU A 33 1.70 -4.02 -6.69
C LEU A 33 1.48 -2.60 -7.16
N VAL A 34 0.67 -2.44 -8.20
CA VAL A 34 0.22 -1.12 -8.64
C VAL A 34 -1.27 -1.03 -8.40
N LEU A 35 -1.67 -0.05 -7.58
CA LEU A 35 -3.08 0.19 -7.29
C LEU A 35 -3.57 1.36 -8.12
N ALA A 36 -4.59 1.11 -8.93
CA ALA A 36 -5.30 2.12 -9.71
C ALA A 36 -6.44 2.74 -8.90
N PRO A 37 -7.02 3.86 -9.35
CA PRO A 37 -8.15 4.46 -8.65
C PRO A 37 -9.29 3.47 -8.45
N GLY A 38 -9.81 3.41 -7.24
CA GLY A 38 -10.86 2.48 -6.86
C GLY A 38 -10.37 1.14 -6.34
N GLU A 39 -9.09 0.84 -6.49
CA GLU A 39 -8.50 -0.38 -5.97
C GLU A 39 -8.04 -0.21 -4.52
N SER A 40 -8.01 -1.30 -3.80
CA SER A 40 -7.59 -1.31 -2.40
C SER A 40 -6.83 -2.58 -2.08
N MET A 41 -6.08 -2.54 -0.98
CA MET A 41 -5.42 -3.73 -0.45
C MET A 41 -5.51 -3.75 1.07
N MET A 42 -5.52 -4.96 1.63
CA MET A 42 -5.46 -5.15 3.07
C MET A 42 -3.99 -5.20 3.51
N VAL A 43 -3.72 -4.54 4.63
CA VAL A 43 -2.41 -4.59 5.28
C VAL A 43 -2.62 -5.17 6.67
N ALA A 44 -1.99 -6.31 6.93
CA ALA A 44 -2.15 -7.00 8.21
C ALA A 44 -1.49 -6.20 9.34
N ALA A 45 -1.98 -6.41 10.56
CA ALA A 45 -1.37 -5.82 11.74
C ALA A 45 0.11 -6.19 11.82
N GLY A 46 0.97 -5.20 12.04
CA GLY A 46 2.40 -5.38 12.11
C GLY A 46 3.11 -5.39 10.76
N GLN A 47 2.38 -5.44 9.66
CA GLN A 47 2.97 -5.43 8.33
C GLN A 47 3.46 -4.03 7.97
N ARG A 48 4.59 -3.98 7.27
CA ARG A 48 5.14 -2.74 6.73
C ARG A 48 5.08 -2.77 5.21
N ILE A 49 4.73 -1.64 4.62
CA ILE A 49 4.76 -1.46 3.17
C ILE A 49 5.55 -0.21 2.82
N VAL A 50 6.10 -0.19 1.62
CA VAL A 50 6.67 1.00 1.00
C VAL A 50 5.77 1.39 -0.15
N MET A 51 5.40 2.65 -0.21
CA MET A 51 4.46 3.13 -1.22
C MET A 51 5.00 4.40 -1.87
N GLU A 52 4.86 4.48 -3.19
CA GLU A 52 5.29 5.63 -3.97
C GLU A 52 4.24 5.96 -5.02
N ALA A 53 4.11 7.25 -5.35
CA ALA A 53 3.27 7.65 -6.47
C ALA A 53 3.88 7.09 -7.76
N TRP A 54 3.01 6.53 -8.63
CA TRP A 54 3.44 5.97 -9.91
C TRP A 54 4.05 7.02 -10.83
N ASP A 55 3.52 8.22 -10.79
CA ASP A 55 3.99 9.33 -11.63
C ASP A 55 4.32 10.56 -10.80
N GLY A 56 4.80 11.61 -11.45
CA GLY A 56 5.22 12.83 -10.78
C GLY A 56 4.07 13.72 -10.29
N TYR A 57 2.82 13.35 -10.54
CA TYR A 57 1.66 14.14 -10.13
C TYR A 57 1.14 13.78 -8.76
N GLY A 58 1.64 12.70 -8.19
CA GLY A 58 1.21 12.23 -6.90
C GLY A 58 -0.07 11.40 -6.98
N ALA A 59 -0.58 11.02 -5.82
CA ALA A 59 -1.78 10.20 -5.71
C ALA A 59 -2.53 10.54 -4.44
N THR A 60 -3.85 10.35 -4.47
CA THR A 60 -4.70 10.50 -3.30
C THR A 60 -5.13 9.11 -2.84
N TYR A 61 -4.98 8.86 -1.56
CA TYR A 61 -5.31 7.57 -0.96
C TYR A 61 -5.95 7.76 0.40
N SER A 62 -6.61 6.72 0.90
CA SER A 62 -7.04 6.64 2.28
C SER A 62 -6.40 5.44 2.97
N TRP A 63 -6.19 5.58 4.26
CA TRP A 63 -5.60 4.56 5.11
C TRP A 63 -6.49 4.42 6.34
N ASP A 64 -7.27 3.36 6.37
CA ASP A 64 -8.29 3.17 7.40
C ASP A 64 -8.07 1.87 8.15
N GLN A 65 -8.31 1.89 9.46
CA GLN A 65 -8.32 0.68 10.26
C GLN A 65 -9.58 -0.12 9.96
N VAL A 66 -9.41 -1.42 9.94
CA VAL A 66 -10.53 -2.34 9.75
C VAL A 66 -11.31 -2.53 11.05
#